data_d0ca72abaff0ec06362f54fb2787c4ba
#
_entry.id   d0ca72abaff0ec06362f54fb2787c4ba
#
_cell.length_a   1.000
_cell.length_b   1.000
_cell.length_c   1.000
_cell.angle_alpha   90.00
_cell.angle_beta   90.00
_cell.angle_gamma   90.00
#
_symmetry.space_group_name_H-M   'P 1'
#
loop_
_entity.id
_entity.type
_entity.pdbx_description
1 polymer ?
#
loop_
_entity_poly.entity_id
_entity_poly.type
_entity_poly.pdbx_seq_one_letter_code
_entity_poly.pdbx_strand_id
1 'polypeptide(L)'
;MQFVEIYGLRRSGHHAVISWLIKNFEEEFGLDKVYYINDASNSRFASGENLNKHLLYQIWKCHPKIIILSYEDVPTTVSRLEDRIERTKIVVVRDILNNAASRYQRALTAGTVGNYNCHMKIDETLINMWLEHASHPDIFKYEDFLLTKSKRDELSVKFGAANLDYTQKVNDYANGSSFVGIKLDEKQNYLNRHQMVQLPENVLELINRSNVINQRKELKYI
;
A
#
# COMPACT_ATOMS: atom_id res chain seq x y z
N MET A 1 9.78 -15.89 14.43
CA MET A 1 8.76 -15.58 13.41
C MET A 1 8.34 -14.14 13.61
N GLN A 2 8.35 -13.36 12.56
CA GLN A 2 8.02 -11.93 12.59
C GLN A 2 6.72 -11.70 11.82
N PHE A 3 5.84 -10.84 12.35
CA PHE A 3 4.65 -10.36 11.66
C PHE A 3 4.86 -8.93 11.16
N VAL A 4 4.47 -8.68 9.92
CA VAL A 4 4.53 -7.37 9.28
C VAL A 4 3.14 -7.00 8.78
N GLU A 5 2.58 -5.92 9.31
CA GLU A 5 1.33 -5.35 8.84
C GLU A 5 1.60 -4.15 7.94
N ILE A 6 1.09 -4.20 6.72
CA ILE A 6 1.25 -3.14 5.73
C ILE A 6 -0.10 -2.56 5.38
N TYR A 7 -0.30 -1.31 5.75
CA TYR A 7 -1.51 -0.55 5.44
C TYR A 7 -1.29 0.34 4.24
N GLY A 8 -2.32 0.49 3.44
CA GLY A 8 -2.29 1.43 2.33
C GLY A 8 -3.65 1.58 1.67
N LEU A 9 -3.92 2.73 1.13
CA LEU A 9 -5.07 2.90 0.26
C LEU A 9 -4.86 2.14 -1.04
N ARG A 10 -5.90 1.59 -1.62
CA ARG A 10 -5.82 1.05 -2.99
C ARG A 10 -5.21 2.10 -3.89
N ARG A 11 -4.29 1.69 -4.74
CA ARG A 11 -3.53 2.54 -5.66
C ARG A 11 -2.49 3.45 -5.00
N SER A 12 -2.19 3.27 -3.71
CA SER A 12 -1.09 3.98 -3.03
C SER A 12 0.30 3.49 -3.44
N GLY A 13 0.39 2.35 -4.14
CA GLY A 13 1.67 1.73 -4.48
C GLY A 13 2.16 0.73 -3.43
N HIS A 14 1.38 0.43 -2.38
CA HIS A 14 1.77 -0.47 -1.30
C HIS A 14 2.13 -1.89 -1.80
N HIS A 15 1.49 -2.40 -2.86
CA HIS A 15 1.87 -3.68 -3.45
C HIS A 15 3.28 -3.68 -4.05
N ALA A 16 3.77 -2.54 -4.56
CA ALA A 16 5.16 -2.46 -5.03
C ALA A 16 6.14 -2.57 -3.86
N VAL A 17 5.81 -1.91 -2.73
CA VAL A 17 6.58 -2.01 -1.49
C VAL A 17 6.53 -3.43 -0.93
N ILE A 18 5.36 -4.07 -0.92
CA ILE A 18 5.18 -5.46 -0.48
C ILE A 18 6.03 -6.41 -1.33
N SER A 19 5.91 -6.32 -2.66
CA SER A 19 6.66 -7.18 -3.58
C SER A 19 8.17 -7.02 -3.41
N TRP A 20 8.63 -5.80 -3.16
CA TRP A 20 10.03 -5.52 -2.87
C TRP A 20 10.46 -6.14 -1.53
N LEU A 21 9.66 -5.98 -0.47
CA LEU A 21 9.92 -6.60 0.83
C LEU A 21 9.96 -8.13 0.74
N ILE A 22 8.99 -8.74 0.05
CA ILE A 22 8.96 -10.21 -0.13
C ILE A 22 10.27 -10.68 -0.72
N LYS A 23 10.74 -10.07 -1.81
CA LYS A 23 12.00 -10.46 -2.46
C LYS A 23 13.22 -10.31 -1.56
N ASN A 24 13.28 -9.20 -0.79
CA ASN A 24 14.38 -8.99 0.14
C ASN A 24 14.35 -9.99 1.31
N PHE A 25 13.16 -10.38 1.78
CA PHE A 25 13.03 -11.43 2.78
C PHE A 25 13.33 -12.83 2.22
N GLU A 26 12.92 -13.11 0.99
CA GLU A 26 13.23 -14.38 0.31
C GLU A 26 14.73 -14.55 0.12
N GLU A 27 15.44 -13.48 -0.22
CA GLU A 27 16.91 -13.49 -0.31
C GLU A 27 17.56 -13.74 1.05
N GLU A 28 17.05 -13.09 2.11
CA GLU A 28 17.61 -13.22 3.46
C GLU A 28 17.29 -14.58 4.11
N PHE A 29 16.07 -15.08 3.96
CA PHE A 29 15.56 -16.21 4.72
C PHE A 29 15.26 -17.45 3.89
N GLY A 30 15.21 -17.35 2.57
CA GLY A 30 14.80 -18.39 1.63
C GLY A 30 13.35 -18.27 1.15
N LEU A 31 13.08 -18.79 -0.04
CA LEU A 31 11.79 -18.66 -0.76
C LEU A 31 10.59 -19.19 0.04
N ASP A 32 10.76 -20.29 0.79
CA ASP A 32 9.68 -20.93 1.54
C ASP A 32 9.41 -20.25 2.90
N LYS A 33 10.16 -19.20 3.24
CA LYS A 33 10.14 -18.61 4.59
C LYS A 33 9.32 -17.33 4.68
N VAL A 34 8.76 -16.89 3.56
CA VAL A 34 7.89 -15.69 3.51
C VAL A 34 6.48 -16.12 3.15
N TYR A 35 5.52 -15.74 3.98
CA TYR A 35 4.10 -15.98 3.72
C TYR A 35 3.35 -14.66 3.62
N TYR A 36 2.62 -14.46 2.54
CA TYR A 36 1.89 -13.22 2.29
C TYR A 36 0.39 -13.44 2.22
N ILE A 37 -0.36 -12.63 2.95
CA ILE A 37 -1.83 -12.54 2.88
C ILE A 37 -2.22 -11.20 2.26
N ASN A 38 -2.77 -11.27 1.06
CA ASN A 38 -3.31 -10.11 0.39
C ASN A 38 -4.67 -9.73 0.97
N ASP A 39 -4.82 -8.48 1.36
CA ASP A 39 -6.03 -7.88 1.91
C ASP A 39 -6.62 -8.70 3.08
N ALA A 40 -5.91 -8.68 4.20
CA ALA A 40 -6.34 -9.33 5.44
C ALA A 40 -7.65 -8.73 6.02
N SER A 41 -8.11 -7.59 5.50
CA SER A 41 -9.41 -6.98 5.81
C SER A 41 -10.58 -7.63 5.05
N ASN A 42 -10.29 -8.46 4.04
CA ASN A 42 -11.28 -9.12 3.20
C ASN A 42 -12.30 -9.92 4.03
N SER A 43 -13.53 -10.04 3.50
CA SER A 43 -14.66 -10.72 4.14
C SER A 43 -14.37 -12.16 4.57
N ARG A 44 -13.50 -12.89 3.85
CA ARG A 44 -13.10 -14.25 4.25
C ARG A 44 -12.36 -14.29 5.60
N PHE A 45 -11.78 -13.15 6.02
CA PHE A 45 -11.12 -12.95 7.30
C PHE A 45 -11.90 -11.96 8.19
N ALA A 46 -13.21 -11.81 7.94
CA ALA A 46 -14.05 -10.84 8.64
C ALA A 46 -14.03 -11.01 10.17
N SER A 47 -13.80 -12.24 10.67
CA SER A 47 -13.45 -12.47 12.06
C SER A 47 -11.93 -12.70 12.20
N GLY A 48 -11.32 -12.12 13.21
CA GLY A 48 -9.91 -12.41 13.55
C GLY A 48 -9.67 -13.91 13.80
N GLU A 49 -10.70 -14.64 14.26
CA GLU A 49 -10.63 -16.08 14.45
C GLU A 49 -10.35 -16.86 13.14
N ASN A 50 -10.97 -16.45 12.03
CA ASN A 50 -10.74 -17.08 10.73
C ASN A 50 -9.31 -16.82 10.24
N LEU A 51 -8.79 -15.61 10.44
CA LEU A 51 -7.41 -15.28 10.12
C LEU A 51 -6.45 -16.11 10.99
N ASN A 52 -6.69 -16.18 12.29
CA ASN A 52 -5.83 -16.92 13.22
C ASN A 52 -5.79 -18.41 12.88
N LYS A 53 -6.94 -19.03 12.58
CA LYS A 53 -6.99 -20.43 12.14
C LYS A 53 -6.19 -20.65 10.85
N HIS A 54 -6.33 -19.73 9.89
CA HIS A 54 -5.59 -19.80 8.63
C HIS A 54 -4.09 -19.65 8.87
N LEU A 55 -3.68 -18.68 9.69
CA LEU A 55 -2.27 -18.48 10.06
C LEU A 55 -1.67 -19.69 10.76
N LEU A 56 -2.35 -20.26 11.75
CA LEU A 56 -1.90 -21.46 12.45
C LEU A 56 -1.67 -22.62 11.48
N TYR A 57 -2.58 -22.84 10.54
CA TYR A 57 -2.42 -23.85 9.50
C TYR A 57 -1.18 -23.58 8.64
N GLN A 58 -0.94 -22.33 8.20
CA GLN A 58 0.23 -22.00 7.38
C GLN A 58 1.54 -22.08 8.17
N ILE A 59 1.52 -21.69 9.43
CA ILE A 59 2.68 -21.82 10.33
C ILE A 59 3.05 -23.30 10.48
N TRP A 60 2.06 -24.15 10.70
CA TRP A 60 2.27 -25.59 10.82
C TRP A 60 2.78 -26.21 9.51
N LYS A 61 2.23 -25.80 8.36
CA LYS A 61 2.55 -26.36 7.05
C LYS A 61 3.91 -25.90 6.51
N CYS A 62 4.19 -24.60 6.55
CA CYS A 62 5.29 -23.97 5.82
C CYS A 62 6.41 -23.48 6.73
N HIS A 63 6.20 -23.40 8.04
CA HIS A 63 7.16 -22.89 9.02
C HIS A 63 7.79 -21.55 8.57
N PRO A 64 6.97 -20.53 8.23
CA PRO A 64 7.49 -19.25 7.74
C PRO A 64 8.29 -18.54 8.84
N LYS A 65 9.30 -17.79 8.43
CA LYS A 65 10.01 -16.84 9.31
C LYS A 65 9.33 -15.48 9.34
N ILE A 66 8.73 -15.11 8.21
CA ILE A 66 8.06 -13.82 7.99
C ILE A 66 6.62 -14.08 7.53
N ILE A 67 5.68 -13.37 8.14
CA ILE A 67 4.27 -13.31 7.70
C ILE A 67 3.93 -11.86 7.43
N ILE A 68 3.56 -11.56 6.19
CA ILE A 68 3.15 -10.23 5.75
C ILE A 68 1.63 -10.21 5.58
N LEU A 69 0.99 -9.25 6.21
CA LEU A 69 -0.45 -9.00 6.09
C LEU A 69 -0.64 -7.63 5.45
N SER A 70 -1.32 -7.55 4.32
CA SER A 70 -1.72 -6.25 3.77
C SER A 70 -3.14 -5.91 4.15
N TYR A 71 -3.39 -4.63 4.34
CA TYR A 71 -4.70 -4.04 4.64
C TYR A 71 -4.97 -2.91 3.66
N GLU A 72 -6.09 -2.98 2.96
CA GLU A 72 -6.46 -2.03 1.91
C GLU A 72 -7.71 -1.25 2.27
N ASP A 73 -7.66 0.09 2.11
CA ASP A 73 -8.80 0.98 2.33
C ASP A 73 -9.47 0.77 3.71
N VAL A 74 -8.67 0.59 4.74
CA VAL A 74 -9.12 0.49 6.14
C VAL A 74 -8.28 1.37 7.05
N PRO A 75 -8.85 1.84 8.18
CA PRO A 75 -8.09 2.57 9.19
C PRO A 75 -6.90 1.76 9.73
N THR A 76 -5.83 2.44 10.10
CA THR A 76 -4.61 1.82 10.67
C THR A 76 -4.85 1.18 12.04
N THR A 77 -5.97 1.51 12.69
CA THR A 77 -6.42 0.91 13.93
C THR A 77 -7.03 -0.49 13.73
N VAL A 78 -7.42 -0.83 12.50
CA VAL A 78 -7.98 -2.15 12.17
C VAL A 78 -6.84 -3.14 12.02
N SER A 79 -6.65 -4.00 13.02
CA SER A 79 -5.81 -5.20 12.91
C SER A 79 -6.68 -6.43 13.15
N ARG A 80 -6.38 -7.51 12.45
CA ARG A 80 -7.04 -8.80 12.63
C ARG A 80 -6.21 -9.76 13.49
N LEU A 81 -4.98 -9.38 13.81
CA LEU A 81 -4.14 -10.12 14.75
C LEU A 81 -4.54 -9.78 16.18
N GLU A 82 -4.39 -10.76 17.07
CA GLU A 82 -4.54 -10.52 18.51
C GLU A 82 -3.48 -9.54 19.02
N ASP A 83 -3.85 -8.69 19.99
CA ASP A 83 -2.97 -7.64 20.51
C ASP A 83 -1.66 -8.18 21.12
N ARG A 84 -1.68 -9.40 21.65
CA ARG A 84 -0.49 -10.07 22.20
C ARG A 84 0.55 -10.47 21.16
N ILE A 85 0.21 -10.43 19.85
CA ILE A 85 1.15 -10.78 18.77
C ILE A 85 1.99 -9.55 18.46
N GLU A 86 3.28 -9.65 18.72
CA GLU A 86 4.24 -8.62 18.35
C GLU A 86 4.32 -8.51 16.83
N ARG A 87 4.22 -7.28 16.34
CA ARG A 87 4.17 -6.98 14.91
C ARG A 87 4.84 -5.66 14.59
N THR A 88 5.46 -5.60 13.43
CA THR A 88 5.97 -4.36 12.86
C THR A 88 4.93 -3.80 11.89
N LYS A 89 4.58 -2.53 12.05
CA LYS A 89 3.61 -1.84 11.19
C LYS A 89 4.31 -0.88 10.25
N ILE A 90 3.77 -0.76 9.04
CA ILE A 90 4.12 0.27 8.07
C ILE A 90 2.86 0.77 7.37
N VAL A 91 2.77 2.07 7.16
CA VAL A 91 1.66 2.72 6.47
C VAL A 91 2.19 3.35 5.19
N VAL A 92 1.86 2.77 4.04
CA VAL A 92 2.31 3.26 2.74
C VAL A 92 1.34 4.33 2.26
N VAL A 93 1.85 5.55 2.14
CA VAL A 93 1.09 6.71 1.69
C VAL A 93 1.64 7.22 0.38
N ARG A 94 0.75 7.68 -0.47
CA ARG A 94 1.03 8.35 -1.73
C ARG A 94 0.31 9.70 -1.75
N ASP A 95 0.85 10.69 -2.48
CA ASP A 95 0.11 11.95 -2.67
C ASP A 95 -1.32 11.68 -3.10
N ILE A 96 -2.27 12.29 -2.40
CA ILE A 96 -3.71 12.06 -2.62
C ILE A 96 -4.14 12.41 -4.05
N LEU A 97 -3.55 13.42 -4.69
CA LEU A 97 -3.82 13.72 -6.09
C LEU A 97 -3.43 12.58 -7.01
N ASN A 98 -2.25 12.00 -6.80
CA ASN A 98 -1.78 10.86 -7.59
C ASN A 98 -2.56 9.58 -7.28
N ASN A 99 -2.99 9.40 -6.03
CA ASN A 99 -3.86 8.29 -5.65
C ASN A 99 -5.23 8.40 -6.32
N ALA A 100 -5.85 9.58 -6.23
CA ALA A 100 -7.14 9.89 -6.86
C ALA A 100 -7.10 9.71 -8.38
N ALA A 101 -6.08 10.25 -9.05
CA ALA A 101 -5.90 10.08 -10.49
C ALA A 101 -5.80 8.59 -10.87
N SER A 102 -5.06 7.81 -10.08
CA SER A 102 -4.92 6.37 -10.33
C SER A 102 -6.22 5.59 -10.11
N ARG A 103 -7.03 5.97 -9.11
CA ARG A 103 -8.36 5.40 -8.88
C ARG A 103 -9.33 5.74 -10.00
N TYR A 104 -9.38 7.01 -10.37
CA TYR A 104 -10.27 7.50 -11.42
C TYR A 104 -9.96 6.86 -12.78
N GLN A 105 -8.69 6.81 -13.17
CA GLN A 105 -8.25 6.10 -14.38
C GLN A 105 -8.66 4.62 -14.37
N ARG A 106 -8.54 3.95 -13.23
CA ARG A 106 -8.97 2.55 -13.11
C ARG A 106 -10.48 2.41 -13.27
N ALA A 107 -11.25 3.32 -12.69
CA ALA A 107 -12.71 3.34 -12.82
C ALA A 107 -13.14 3.59 -14.28
N LEU A 108 -12.48 4.52 -14.98
CA LEU A 108 -12.68 4.77 -16.42
C LEU A 108 -12.42 3.50 -17.24
N THR A 109 -11.27 2.88 -17.05
CA THR A 109 -10.86 1.66 -17.80
C THR A 109 -11.81 0.50 -17.54
N ALA A 110 -12.36 0.40 -16.34
CA ALA A 110 -13.31 -0.66 -15.96
C ALA A 110 -14.78 -0.32 -16.32
N GLY A 111 -15.06 0.86 -16.85
CA GLY A 111 -16.43 1.30 -17.14
C GLY A 111 -17.30 1.48 -15.87
N THR A 112 -16.67 1.74 -14.72
CA THR A 112 -17.36 1.79 -13.41
C THR A 112 -17.47 3.21 -12.84
N VAL A 113 -17.16 4.23 -13.64
CA VAL A 113 -17.33 5.62 -13.24
C VAL A 113 -18.81 5.89 -12.93
N GLY A 114 -19.06 6.47 -11.76
CA GLY A 114 -20.42 6.72 -11.27
C GLY A 114 -21.07 5.53 -10.53
N ASN A 115 -20.44 4.37 -10.50
CA ASN A 115 -20.93 3.26 -9.70
C ASN A 115 -20.55 3.46 -8.22
N TYR A 116 -21.55 3.68 -7.36
CA TYR A 116 -21.38 3.91 -5.92
C TYR A 116 -20.76 2.72 -5.17
N ASN A 117 -20.81 1.52 -5.72
CA ASN A 117 -20.19 0.32 -5.15
C ASN A 117 -18.78 0.07 -5.68
N CYS A 118 -18.22 0.99 -6.45
CA CYS A 118 -16.87 0.84 -6.97
C CYS A 118 -15.83 1.02 -5.86
N HIS A 119 -14.95 0.05 -5.69
CA HIS A 119 -13.79 0.12 -4.79
C HIS A 119 -12.80 1.25 -5.14
N MET A 120 -13.03 1.95 -6.26
CA MET A 120 -12.23 3.09 -6.69
C MET A 120 -12.89 4.44 -6.38
N LYS A 121 -13.97 4.45 -5.62
CA LYS A 121 -14.68 5.67 -5.21
C LYS A 121 -13.73 6.65 -4.52
N ILE A 122 -13.89 7.92 -4.85
CA ILE A 122 -13.15 9.04 -4.24
C ILE A 122 -14.20 9.91 -3.56
N ASP A 123 -14.27 9.82 -2.25
CA ASP A 123 -15.23 10.55 -1.41
C ASP A 123 -14.59 11.00 -0.09
N GLU A 124 -15.39 11.56 0.78
CA GLU A 124 -14.95 12.01 2.12
C GLU A 124 -14.34 10.88 2.95
N THR A 125 -14.86 9.67 2.86
CA THR A 125 -14.33 8.51 3.59
C THR A 125 -12.90 8.22 3.17
N LEU A 126 -12.62 8.23 1.87
CA LEU A 126 -11.28 8.06 1.36
C LEU A 126 -10.33 9.18 1.81
N ILE A 127 -10.79 10.43 1.75
CA ILE A 127 -9.99 11.59 2.15
C ILE A 127 -9.65 11.53 3.65
N ASN A 128 -10.63 11.20 4.50
CA ASN A 128 -10.41 11.05 5.93
C ASN A 128 -9.45 9.91 6.24
N MET A 129 -9.56 8.81 5.54
CA MET A 129 -8.64 7.68 5.68
C MET A 129 -7.24 8.04 5.20
N TRP A 130 -7.11 8.80 4.11
CA TRP A 130 -5.82 9.30 3.66
C TRP A 130 -5.18 10.21 4.72
N LEU A 131 -5.93 11.11 5.33
CA LEU A 131 -5.44 11.98 6.41
C LEU A 131 -4.97 11.16 7.62
N GLU A 132 -5.73 10.15 8.02
CA GLU A 132 -5.34 9.24 9.10
C GLU A 132 -4.02 8.53 8.78
N HIS A 133 -3.93 7.92 7.60
CA HIS A 133 -2.71 7.25 7.14
C HIS A 133 -1.53 8.21 7.05
N ALA A 134 -1.75 9.41 6.52
CA ALA A 134 -0.74 10.45 6.34
C ALA A 134 -0.18 11.02 7.65
N SER A 135 -0.93 10.89 8.74
CA SER A 135 -0.54 11.34 10.08
C SER A 135 0.03 10.21 10.95
N HIS A 136 0.14 8.98 10.42
CA HIS A 136 0.61 7.85 11.21
C HIS A 136 2.13 7.92 11.44
N PRO A 137 2.65 7.59 12.65
CA PRO A 137 4.09 7.66 12.94
C PRO A 137 4.95 6.71 12.10
N ASP A 138 4.41 5.56 11.69
CA ASP A 138 5.10 4.57 10.85
C ASP A 138 4.84 4.78 9.35
N ILE A 139 4.63 6.03 8.93
CA ILE A 139 4.41 6.38 7.54
C ILE A 139 5.64 6.11 6.67
N PHE A 140 5.39 5.62 5.46
CA PHE A 140 6.37 5.47 4.41
C PHE A 140 5.81 5.99 3.09
N LYS A 141 6.43 7.01 2.53
CA LYS A 141 5.95 7.62 1.29
C LYS A 141 6.34 6.76 0.09
N TYR A 142 5.37 6.49 -0.76
CA TYR A 142 5.59 5.74 -1.99
C TYR A 142 6.56 6.46 -2.94
N GLU A 143 6.52 7.77 -2.97
CA GLU A 143 7.44 8.60 -3.74
C GLU A 143 8.89 8.41 -3.28
N ASP A 144 9.12 8.36 -1.98
CA ASP A 144 10.45 8.09 -1.41
C ASP A 144 10.91 6.67 -1.75
N PHE A 145 10.00 5.69 -1.74
CA PHE A 145 10.31 4.34 -2.20
C PHE A 145 10.80 4.31 -3.64
N LEU A 146 10.17 5.07 -4.53
CA LEU A 146 10.55 5.10 -5.95
C LEU A 146 11.86 5.82 -6.20
N LEU A 147 12.07 6.98 -5.54
CA LEU A 147 13.13 7.92 -5.89
C LEU A 147 14.40 7.74 -5.08
N THR A 148 14.30 7.25 -3.85
CA THR A 148 15.35 7.40 -2.87
C THR A 148 15.85 6.05 -2.37
N LYS A 149 17.03 5.62 -2.86
CA LYS A 149 17.65 4.36 -2.44
C LYS A 149 17.82 4.28 -0.92
N SER A 150 18.32 5.35 -0.27
CA SER A 150 18.52 5.35 1.19
C SER A 150 17.23 5.09 1.98
N LYS A 151 16.05 5.48 1.45
CA LYS A 151 14.77 5.16 2.08
C LYS A 151 14.41 3.68 1.97
N ARG A 152 14.78 3.02 0.88
CA ARG A 152 14.66 1.56 0.77
C ARG A 152 15.65 0.86 1.70
N ASP A 153 16.87 1.40 1.82
CA ASP A 153 17.89 0.89 2.75
C ASP A 153 17.41 0.98 4.21
N GLU A 154 16.81 2.12 4.61
CA GLU A 154 16.19 2.29 5.93
C GLU A 154 15.09 1.23 6.18
N LEU A 155 14.29 0.94 5.16
CA LEU A 155 13.24 -0.07 5.23
C LEU A 155 13.83 -1.48 5.43
N SER A 156 14.88 -1.83 4.67
CA SER A 156 15.59 -3.11 4.83
C SER A 156 16.11 -3.27 6.25
N VAL A 157 16.74 -2.26 6.79
CA VAL A 157 17.26 -2.27 8.17
C VAL A 157 16.13 -2.43 9.18
N LYS A 158 15.03 -1.66 9.03
CA LYS A 158 13.85 -1.74 9.93
C LYS A 158 13.30 -3.15 10.02
N PHE A 159 13.31 -3.90 8.94
CA PHE A 159 12.72 -5.24 8.87
C PHE A 159 13.74 -6.38 8.96
N GLY A 160 15.04 -6.09 9.01
CA GLY A 160 16.08 -7.12 8.98
C GLY A 160 16.06 -7.93 7.69
N ALA A 161 15.73 -7.28 6.57
CA ALA A 161 15.69 -7.88 5.24
C ALA A 161 16.99 -7.62 4.49
N ALA A 162 17.30 -8.44 3.48
CA ALA A 162 18.38 -8.16 2.55
C ALA A 162 18.17 -6.79 1.88
N ASN A 163 19.25 -6.18 1.40
CA ASN A 163 19.20 -4.86 0.77
C ASN A 163 19.42 -4.99 -0.75
N LEU A 164 18.51 -5.66 -1.42
CA LEU A 164 18.52 -5.75 -2.87
C LEU A 164 17.81 -4.56 -3.48
N ASP A 165 18.49 -3.79 -4.30
CA ASP A 165 17.88 -2.68 -5.03
C ASP A 165 17.06 -3.19 -6.23
N TYR A 166 16.05 -3.99 -5.96
CA TYR A 166 15.13 -4.53 -6.95
C TYR A 166 14.11 -3.48 -7.39
N THR A 167 14.55 -2.48 -8.12
CA THR A 167 13.62 -1.50 -8.68
C THR A 167 13.05 -1.90 -10.03
N GLN A 168 13.35 -3.11 -10.54
CA GLN A 168 13.19 -3.45 -11.94
C GLN A 168 11.81 -3.94 -12.41
N LYS A 169 10.87 -4.26 -11.56
CA LYS A 169 9.48 -4.55 -12.01
C LYS A 169 8.51 -4.26 -10.88
N VAL A 170 7.64 -3.29 -11.07
CA VAL A 170 6.33 -3.30 -10.41
C VAL A 170 5.60 -4.49 -11.02
N ASN A 171 5.67 -5.64 -10.37
CA ASN A 171 5.10 -6.87 -10.87
C ASN A 171 3.59 -6.76 -11.02
N ASP A 172 3.04 -7.56 -11.93
CA ASP A 172 1.64 -7.80 -12.24
C ASP A 172 0.78 -8.31 -11.07
N TYR A 173 1.28 -8.22 -9.85
CA TYR A 173 0.53 -8.56 -8.65
C TYR A 173 -0.69 -7.65 -8.56
N ALA A 174 -1.87 -8.23 -8.50
CA ALA A 174 -3.16 -7.54 -8.48
C ALA A 174 -3.45 -6.68 -9.72
N ASN A 175 -3.16 -7.19 -10.93
CA ASN A 175 -3.43 -6.52 -12.22
C ASN A 175 -2.60 -5.26 -12.51
N GLY A 176 -1.43 -5.11 -11.90
CA GLY A 176 -0.46 -4.09 -12.26
C GLY A 176 -0.94 -2.64 -12.14
N SER A 177 -0.18 -1.73 -12.72
CA SER A 177 -0.59 -0.33 -12.84
C SER A 177 -1.64 -0.20 -13.95
N SER A 178 -2.77 0.47 -13.66
CA SER A 178 -3.76 0.84 -14.69
C SER A 178 -3.20 1.84 -15.73
N PHE A 179 -2.01 2.35 -15.50
CA PHE A 179 -1.22 3.08 -16.45
C PHE A 179 -0.18 2.10 -17.00
N VAL A 180 -0.51 1.45 -18.08
CA VAL A 180 0.24 0.46 -18.89
C VAL A 180 1.69 0.23 -18.44
N GLY A 181 1.99 -1.01 -18.06
CA GLY A 181 3.31 -1.66 -17.87
C GLY A 181 4.57 -0.80 -17.94
N ILE A 182 4.67 0.24 -17.11
CA ILE A 182 5.71 1.26 -17.22
C ILE A 182 6.98 0.71 -16.57
N LYS A 183 8.07 0.70 -17.34
CA LYS A 183 9.41 0.46 -16.84
C LYS A 183 9.79 1.56 -15.83
N LEU A 184 10.58 1.21 -14.83
CA LEU A 184 11.04 2.15 -13.79
C LEU A 184 11.82 3.36 -14.30
N ASP A 185 12.32 3.32 -15.53
CA ASP A 185 12.96 4.44 -16.21
C ASP A 185 12.03 5.64 -16.44
N GLU A 186 10.71 5.41 -16.32
CA GLU A 186 9.67 6.44 -16.41
C GLU A 186 9.16 6.87 -15.03
N LYS A 187 9.99 6.84 -13.99
CA LYS A 187 9.63 7.16 -12.59
C LYS A 187 8.87 8.49 -12.45
N GLN A 188 9.23 9.47 -13.22
CA GLN A 188 8.56 10.78 -13.21
C GLN A 188 7.08 10.70 -13.59
N ASN A 189 6.70 9.80 -14.50
CA ASN A 189 5.30 9.63 -14.89
C ASN A 189 4.43 9.09 -13.74
N TYR A 190 5.02 8.36 -12.79
CA TYR A 190 4.29 7.88 -11.61
C TYR A 190 4.01 9.00 -10.60
N LEU A 191 4.88 10.01 -10.55
CA LEU A 191 4.77 11.11 -9.60
C LEU A 191 3.77 12.18 -10.08
N ASN A 192 3.51 12.24 -11.40
CA ASN A 192 2.70 13.27 -12.02
C ASN A 192 1.43 12.73 -12.69
N ARG A 193 0.91 11.60 -12.21
CA ARG A 193 -0.30 10.98 -12.78
C ARG A 193 -1.51 11.89 -12.80
N HIS A 194 -1.63 12.79 -11.82
CA HIS A 194 -2.69 13.78 -11.77
C HIS A 194 -2.68 14.76 -12.96
N GLN A 195 -1.54 14.92 -13.65
CA GLN A 195 -1.44 15.73 -14.86
C GLN A 195 -1.94 14.99 -16.12
N MET A 196 -2.03 13.65 -16.05
CA MET A 196 -2.45 12.80 -17.16
C MET A 196 -3.95 12.51 -17.17
N VAL A 197 -4.67 12.88 -16.11
CA VAL A 197 -6.08 12.55 -15.92
C VAL A 197 -6.80 13.78 -15.37
N GLN A 198 -7.83 14.23 -16.07
CA GLN A 198 -8.70 15.30 -15.57
C GLN A 198 -9.63 14.73 -14.49
N LEU A 199 -9.38 15.09 -13.24
CA LEU A 199 -10.24 14.72 -12.13
C LEU A 199 -11.53 15.55 -12.15
N PRO A 200 -12.68 14.97 -11.73
CA PRO A 200 -13.93 15.69 -11.56
C PRO A 200 -13.79 16.83 -10.53
N GLU A 201 -14.56 17.92 -10.72
CA GLU A 201 -14.50 19.11 -9.88
C GLU A 201 -14.78 18.80 -8.40
N ASN A 202 -15.81 18.00 -8.12
CA ASN A 202 -16.15 17.58 -6.77
C ASN A 202 -15.01 16.79 -6.08
N VAL A 203 -14.19 16.07 -6.81
CA VAL A 203 -13.00 15.40 -6.28
C VAL A 203 -11.90 16.42 -5.97
N LEU A 204 -11.71 17.39 -6.86
CA LEU A 204 -10.75 18.47 -6.64
C LEU A 204 -11.13 19.34 -5.42
N GLU A 205 -12.41 19.62 -5.23
CA GLU A 205 -12.92 20.32 -4.04
C GLU A 205 -12.55 19.59 -2.74
N LEU A 206 -12.71 18.26 -2.69
CA LEU A 206 -12.32 17.45 -1.54
C LEU A 206 -10.82 17.55 -1.25
N ILE A 207 -10.00 17.45 -2.30
CA ILE A 207 -8.52 17.46 -2.18
C ILE A 207 -8.00 18.86 -1.84
N ASN A 208 -8.70 19.92 -2.26
CA ASN A 208 -8.31 21.30 -1.99
C ASN A 208 -8.78 21.83 -0.62
N ARG A 209 -9.35 21.01 0.22
CA ARG A 209 -9.67 21.40 1.61
C ARG A 209 -8.39 21.74 2.38
N SER A 210 -8.47 22.72 3.25
CA SER A 210 -7.31 23.27 3.97
C SER A 210 -6.53 22.22 4.77
N ASN A 211 -7.22 21.27 5.42
CA ASN A 211 -6.59 20.18 6.17
C ASN A 211 -5.79 19.23 5.24
N VAL A 212 -6.31 18.92 4.06
CA VAL A 212 -5.62 18.08 3.06
C VAL A 212 -4.40 18.81 2.50
N ILE A 213 -4.54 20.09 2.17
CA ILE A 213 -3.44 20.91 1.67
C ILE A 213 -2.33 21.01 2.73
N ASN A 214 -2.69 21.26 4.00
CA ASN A 214 -1.71 21.33 5.08
C ASN A 214 -0.95 20.01 5.25
N GLN A 215 -1.65 18.88 5.25
CA GLN A 215 -1.02 17.56 5.34
C GLN A 215 -0.11 17.26 4.15
N ARG A 216 -0.48 17.68 2.94
CA ARG A 216 0.37 17.56 1.74
C ARG A 216 1.64 18.39 1.86
N LYS A 217 1.57 19.62 2.42
CA LYS A 217 2.73 20.46 2.70
C LYS A 217 3.65 19.82 3.74
N GLU A 218 3.09 19.31 4.84
CA GLU A 218 3.84 18.63 5.88
C GLU A 218 4.63 17.44 5.31
N LEU A 219 4.01 16.69 4.43
CA LEU A 219 4.65 15.56 3.74
C LEU A 219 5.53 15.97 2.56
N LYS A 220 5.66 17.26 2.28
CA LYS A 220 6.46 17.80 1.16
C LYS A 220 6.03 17.28 -0.21
N TYR A 221 4.73 17.18 -0.44
CA TYR A 221 4.17 16.91 -1.76
C TYR A 221 3.94 18.19 -2.57
N ILE A 222 3.85 19.33 -1.91
CA ILE A 222 3.70 20.69 -2.50
C ILE A 222 4.46 21.70 -1.64
#